data_a7fc03babe918c36718476ea6e618893
#
_entry.id   a7fc03babe918c36718476ea6e618893
#
_cell.length_a   1.000
_cell.length_b   1.000
_cell.length_c   1.000
_cell.angle_alpha   90.00
_cell.angle_beta   90.00
_cell.angle_gamma   90.00
#
_symmetry.space_group_name_H-M   'P 1'
#
loop_
_entity.id
_entity.type
_entity.pdbx_description
1 polymer ?
#
loop_
_entity_poly.entity_id
_entity_poly.type
_entity_poly.pdbx_seq_one_letter_code
_entity_poly.pdbx_strand_id
1 'polypeptide(L)'
;VKKIAILGSTGSIGKQTLAVVDAMGERFGVVSLAAGSNIEELANQVLRHRPDLVSVGSASLATDLSERLRAAGLTKLPEIQHGAPGLTAVATHPDAEVVVSAAVGVVGLEATYAAVRAGKQVALSNKEVLVAAGEIVMAAARQANVELLPVDSEHNAIHQCLRAGRHSEVERLILTASGGPFRKTPLAEMASATPEQALAHPNWRMGRRITIDSATLVNKGFEVIEAHWLFDMRPDQIDVVIHPQSTIHSMVEYVDGSILAQLGPTDMRMPIQYALTY
;
A
#
# COMPACT_ATOMS: atom_id res chain seq x y z
N VAL A 1 -0.76 -17.02 15.30
CA VAL A 1 0.15 -15.96 14.82
C VAL A 1 -0.03 -15.86 13.30
N LYS A 2 -0.66 -14.79 12.80
CA LYS A 2 -0.83 -14.54 11.36
C LYS A 2 0.52 -14.16 10.73
N LYS A 3 0.95 -14.88 9.71
CA LYS A 3 2.29 -14.72 9.10
C LYS A 3 2.25 -13.74 7.92
N ILE A 4 3.19 -12.79 7.90
CA ILE A 4 3.18 -11.64 6.98
C ILE A 4 4.45 -11.63 6.12
N ALA A 5 4.28 -11.37 4.82
CA ALA A 5 5.31 -10.97 3.88
C ALA A 5 5.18 -9.47 3.57
N ILE A 6 6.29 -8.73 3.41
CA ILE A 6 6.25 -7.31 3.12
C ILE A 6 7.10 -6.98 1.90
N LEU A 7 6.49 -6.51 0.82
CA LEU A 7 7.15 -5.97 -0.35
C LEU A 7 7.38 -4.47 -0.15
N GLY A 8 8.65 -4.03 -0.14
CA GLY A 8 9.00 -2.64 0.12
C GLY A 8 9.08 -2.30 1.62
N SER A 9 9.62 -3.19 2.44
CA SER A 9 9.65 -3.08 3.91
C SER A 9 10.37 -1.84 4.44
N THR A 10 11.35 -1.31 3.72
CA THR A 10 12.12 -0.11 4.11
C THR A 10 11.48 1.21 3.69
N GLY A 11 10.39 1.15 2.93
CA GLY A 11 9.59 2.31 2.54
C GLY A 11 8.70 2.83 3.68
N SER A 12 7.99 3.93 3.43
CA SER A 12 7.10 4.54 4.43
C SER A 12 6.03 3.58 4.94
N ILE A 13 5.34 2.88 4.03
CA ILE A 13 4.29 1.91 4.40
C ILE A 13 4.90 0.68 5.05
N GLY A 14 6.00 0.14 4.52
CA GLY A 14 6.67 -1.02 5.11
C GLY A 14 7.11 -0.80 6.56
N LYS A 15 7.69 0.36 6.86
CA LYS A 15 8.06 0.74 8.23
C LYS A 15 6.85 0.88 9.15
N GLN A 16 5.78 1.48 8.66
CA GLN A 16 4.54 1.62 9.45
C GLN A 16 3.85 0.25 9.63
N THR A 17 3.95 -0.65 8.66
CA THR A 17 3.50 -2.04 8.81
C THR A 17 4.25 -2.75 9.94
N LEU A 18 5.57 -2.64 9.96
CA LEU A 18 6.38 -3.22 11.03
C LEU A 18 6.07 -2.59 12.39
N ALA A 19 5.82 -1.27 12.43
CA ALA A 19 5.39 -0.60 13.67
C ALA A 19 4.02 -1.12 14.17
N VAL A 20 3.08 -1.43 13.27
CA VAL A 20 1.80 -2.07 13.64
C VAL A 20 2.04 -3.49 14.15
N VAL A 21 2.88 -4.27 13.46
CA VAL A 21 3.26 -5.62 13.91
C VAL A 21 3.85 -5.60 15.31
N ASP A 22 4.78 -4.70 15.57
CA ASP A 22 5.40 -4.53 16.89
C ASP A 22 4.39 -4.16 17.98
N ALA A 23 3.47 -3.25 17.66
CA ALA A 23 2.45 -2.81 18.62
C ALA A 23 1.43 -3.91 18.94
N MET A 24 1.19 -4.84 18.01
CA MET A 24 0.23 -5.92 18.18
C MET A 24 0.86 -7.23 18.73
N GLY A 25 2.18 -7.25 18.91
CA GLY A 25 2.90 -8.34 19.57
C GLY A 25 2.72 -9.70 18.91
N GLU A 26 2.40 -10.72 19.67
CA GLU A 26 2.33 -12.11 19.21
C GLU A 26 1.21 -12.41 18.19
N ARG A 27 0.40 -11.43 17.81
CA ARG A 27 -0.64 -11.63 16.80
C ARG A 27 -0.06 -11.86 15.39
N PHE A 28 1.11 -11.28 15.11
CA PHE A 28 1.75 -11.31 13.80
C PHE A 28 3.19 -11.80 13.87
N GLY A 29 3.61 -12.54 12.83
CA GLY A 29 4.99 -12.93 12.59
C GLY A 29 5.44 -12.53 11.19
N VAL A 30 6.61 -11.92 11.06
CA VAL A 30 7.19 -11.54 9.76
C VAL A 30 8.01 -12.70 9.24
N VAL A 31 7.59 -13.29 8.10
CA VAL A 31 8.28 -14.44 7.51
C VAL A 31 9.18 -14.05 6.34
N SER A 32 8.86 -12.99 5.63
CA SER A 32 9.70 -12.54 4.52
C SER A 32 9.62 -11.02 4.31
N LEU A 33 10.75 -10.43 3.90
CA LEU A 33 10.89 -8.99 3.65
C LEU A 33 11.58 -8.72 2.32
N ALA A 34 11.10 -7.73 1.57
CA ALA A 34 11.78 -7.24 0.40
C ALA A 34 12.06 -5.74 0.48
N ALA A 35 13.27 -5.34 0.09
CA ALA A 35 13.67 -3.95 -0.03
C ALA A 35 14.39 -3.72 -1.37
N GLY A 36 14.44 -2.45 -1.82
CA GLY A 36 15.24 -2.07 -2.99
C GLY A 36 16.73 -1.98 -2.64
N SER A 37 17.19 -0.79 -2.31
CA SER A 37 18.61 -0.48 -2.06
C SER A 37 18.95 -0.14 -0.60
N ASN A 38 17.96 0.08 0.27
CA ASN A 38 18.21 0.46 1.65
C ASN A 38 18.54 -0.77 2.52
N ILE A 39 19.73 -1.31 2.36
CA ILE A 39 20.21 -2.52 3.08
C ILE A 39 20.46 -2.26 4.56
N GLU A 40 20.77 -1.02 4.94
CA GLU A 40 20.99 -0.67 6.35
C GLU A 40 19.70 -0.84 7.16
N GLU A 41 18.63 -0.24 6.68
CA GLU A 41 17.31 -0.39 7.30
C GLU A 41 16.82 -1.85 7.26
N LEU A 42 17.01 -2.54 6.12
CA LEU A 42 16.64 -3.95 6.00
C LEU A 42 17.41 -4.82 7.00
N ALA A 43 18.70 -4.58 7.20
CA ALA A 43 19.48 -5.31 8.19
C ALA A 43 18.92 -5.14 9.61
N ASN A 44 18.54 -3.91 9.99
CA ASN A 44 17.91 -3.65 11.28
C ASN A 44 16.57 -4.40 11.41
N GLN A 45 15.76 -4.43 10.36
CA GLN A 45 14.51 -5.18 10.32
C GLN A 45 14.73 -6.68 10.44
N VAL A 46 15.75 -7.23 9.76
CA VAL A 46 16.14 -8.66 9.87
C VAL A 46 16.58 -9.01 11.28
N LEU A 47 17.41 -8.18 11.90
CA LEU A 47 17.87 -8.40 13.28
C LEU A 47 16.74 -8.42 14.28
N ARG A 48 15.71 -7.60 14.05
CA ARG A 48 14.54 -7.46 14.93
C ARG A 48 13.52 -8.56 14.72
N HIS A 49 13.10 -8.80 13.48
CA HIS A 49 11.94 -9.66 13.16
C HIS A 49 12.32 -11.08 12.76
N ARG A 50 13.60 -11.34 12.45
CA ARG A 50 14.12 -12.68 12.13
C ARG A 50 13.34 -13.41 11.01
N PRO A 51 13.11 -12.78 9.85
CA PRO A 51 12.42 -13.45 8.75
C PRO A 51 13.23 -14.63 8.21
N ASP A 52 12.55 -15.58 7.59
CA ASP A 52 13.21 -16.74 6.96
C ASP A 52 13.82 -16.40 5.60
N LEU A 53 13.19 -15.45 4.86
CA LEU A 53 13.60 -15.03 3.53
C LEU A 53 13.64 -13.49 3.42
N VAL A 54 14.66 -12.97 2.76
CA VAL A 54 14.72 -11.56 2.38
C VAL A 54 15.12 -11.40 0.92
N SER A 55 14.71 -10.28 0.31
CA SER A 55 15.14 -9.92 -1.04
C SER A 55 15.58 -8.48 -1.13
N VAL A 56 16.58 -8.21 -1.97
CA VAL A 56 17.12 -6.89 -2.28
C VAL A 56 17.18 -6.65 -3.79
N GLY A 57 17.47 -5.43 -4.22
CA GLY A 57 17.39 -5.02 -5.63
C GLY A 57 18.42 -5.68 -6.55
N SER A 58 19.60 -6.10 -6.05
CA SER A 58 20.67 -6.68 -6.87
C SER A 58 21.54 -7.70 -6.11
N ALA A 59 22.30 -8.50 -6.85
CA ALA A 59 23.23 -9.47 -6.29
C ALA A 59 24.32 -8.83 -5.41
N SER A 60 24.84 -7.65 -5.79
CA SER A 60 25.80 -6.92 -4.99
C SER A 60 25.21 -6.52 -3.63
N LEU A 61 24.00 -5.99 -3.61
CA LEU A 61 23.29 -5.64 -2.37
C LEU A 61 22.99 -6.86 -1.49
N ALA A 62 22.78 -8.04 -2.10
CA ALA A 62 22.62 -9.29 -1.35
C ALA A 62 23.91 -9.70 -0.62
N THR A 63 25.07 -9.54 -1.29
CA THR A 63 26.37 -9.76 -0.68
C THR A 63 26.62 -8.79 0.48
N ASP A 64 26.42 -7.49 0.24
CA ASP A 64 26.60 -6.44 1.24
C ASP A 64 25.69 -6.64 2.46
N LEU A 65 24.44 -7.05 2.24
CA LEU A 65 23.50 -7.38 3.33
C LEU A 65 23.99 -8.57 4.15
N SER A 66 24.45 -9.63 3.47
CA SER A 66 24.99 -10.84 4.13
C SER A 66 26.19 -10.50 5.04
N GLU A 67 27.14 -9.71 4.53
CA GLU A 67 28.31 -9.26 5.29
C GLU A 67 27.90 -8.41 6.49
N ARG A 68 27.00 -7.46 6.30
CA ARG A 68 26.46 -6.61 7.38
C ARG A 68 25.79 -7.42 8.48
N LEU A 69 24.95 -8.40 8.12
CA LEU A 69 24.28 -9.25 9.10
C LEU A 69 25.26 -10.12 9.89
N ARG A 70 26.31 -10.66 9.23
CA ARG A 70 27.39 -11.40 9.92
C ARG A 70 28.16 -10.49 10.88
N ALA A 71 28.53 -9.28 10.43
CA ALA A 71 29.21 -8.30 11.27
C ALA A 71 28.40 -7.89 12.49
N ALA A 72 27.05 -7.87 12.37
CA ALA A 72 26.12 -7.64 13.48
C ALA A 72 25.94 -8.88 14.39
N GLY A 73 26.68 -9.96 14.18
CA GLY A 73 26.68 -11.17 15.03
C GLY A 73 25.54 -12.15 14.72
N LEU A 74 24.88 -12.04 13.56
CA LEU A 74 23.85 -13.00 13.17
C LEU A 74 24.48 -14.30 12.68
N THR A 75 24.37 -15.37 13.47
CA THR A 75 24.95 -16.68 13.17
C THR A 75 24.16 -17.48 12.13
N LYS A 76 22.83 -17.37 12.15
CA LYS A 76 21.93 -17.97 11.15
C LYS A 76 21.33 -16.86 10.30
N LEU A 77 21.80 -16.75 9.06
CA LEU A 77 21.25 -15.80 8.09
C LEU A 77 19.91 -16.30 7.55
N PRO A 78 18.98 -15.38 7.22
CA PRO A 78 17.85 -15.73 6.36
C PRO A 78 18.35 -16.14 4.97
N GLU A 79 17.51 -16.79 4.19
CA GLU A 79 17.75 -16.90 2.76
C GLU A 79 17.76 -15.49 2.16
N ILE A 80 18.77 -15.15 1.32
CA ILE A 80 18.89 -13.82 0.71
C ILE A 80 18.80 -13.97 -0.79
N GLN A 81 17.74 -13.44 -1.37
CA GLN A 81 17.50 -13.38 -2.80
C GLN A 81 17.58 -11.95 -3.33
N HIS A 82 17.48 -11.75 -4.65
CA HIS A 82 17.55 -10.42 -5.26
C HIS A 82 16.76 -10.31 -6.55
N GLY A 83 16.48 -9.06 -6.97
CA GLY A 83 15.80 -8.76 -8.21
C GLY A 83 14.33 -9.20 -8.23
N ALA A 84 13.74 -9.28 -9.42
CA ALA A 84 12.34 -9.66 -9.61
C ALA A 84 12.04 -11.10 -9.12
N PRO A 85 12.89 -12.11 -9.38
CA PRO A 85 12.65 -13.44 -8.79
C PRO A 85 12.62 -13.44 -7.27
N GLY A 86 13.54 -12.71 -6.62
CA GLY A 86 13.57 -12.59 -5.17
C GLY A 86 12.35 -11.87 -4.60
N LEU A 87 11.87 -10.83 -5.28
CA LEU A 87 10.64 -10.14 -4.89
C LEU A 87 9.42 -11.07 -4.97
N THR A 88 9.35 -11.89 -6.02
CA THR A 88 8.29 -12.90 -6.18
C THR A 88 8.40 -13.98 -5.11
N ALA A 89 9.60 -14.47 -4.79
CA ALA A 89 9.79 -15.46 -3.73
C ALA A 89 9.33 -14.94 -2.36
N VAL A 90 9.60 -13.67 -2.03
CA VAL A 90 9.08 -13.03 -0.82
C VAL A 90 7.54 -13.01 -0.82
N ALA A 91 6.94 -12.62 -1.94
CA ALA A 91 5.48 -12.53 -2.08
C ALA A 91 4.76 -13.89 -2.02
N THR A 92 5.44 -14.94 -2.45
CA THR A 92 4.89 -16.31 -2.51
C THR A 92 5.44 -17.23 -1.43
N HIS A 93 6.08 -16.67 -0.39
CA HIS A 93 6.61 -17.47 0.72
C HIS A 93 5.54 -18.44 1.24
N PRO A 94 5.83 -19.74 1.37
CA PRO A 94 4.81 -20.76 1.67
C PRO A 94 4.04 -20.45 2.95
N ASP A 95 4.73 -19.98 3.96
CA ASP A 95 4.14 -19.67 5.26
C ASP A 95 3.42 -18.31 5.31
N ALA A 96 3.59 -17.42 4.33
CA ALA A 96 2.90 -16.14 4.35
C ALA A 96 1.39 -16.32 4.13
N GLU A 97 0.59 -15.77 5.02
CA GLU A 97 -0.86 -15.70 4.90
C GLU A 97 -1.30 -14.37 4.26
N VAL A 98 -0.60 -13.30 4.62
CA VAL A 98 -0.86 -11.94 4.11
C VAL A 98 0.40 -11.37 3.49
N VAL A 99 0.24 -10.77 2.32
CA VAL A 99 1.29 -10.02 1.63
C VAL A 99 0.96 -8.53 1.64
N VAL A 100 1.79 -7.73 2.27
CA VAL A 100 1.70 -6.28 2.20
C VAL A 100 2.43 -5.81 0.95
N SER A 101 1.68 -5.38 -0.06
CA SER A 101 2.23 -4.87 -1.32
C SER A 101 2.47 -3.36 -1.22
N ALA A 102 3.70 -2.98 -0.85
CA ALA A 102 4.13 -1.60 -0.67
C ALA A 102 5.40 -1.25 -1.49
N ALA A 103 5.71 -2.04 -2.51
CA ALA A 103 6.75 -1.71 -3.47
C ALA A 103 6.32 -0.53 -4.36
N VAL A 104 7.24 0.37 -4.68
CA VAL A 104 6.92 1.62 -5.41
C VAL A 104 6.70 1.36 -6.90
N GLY A 105 5.66 1.95 -7.47
CA GLY A 105 5.35 1.89 -8.90
C GLY A 105 4.99 0.49 -9.37
N VAL A 106 5.29 0.16 -10.62
CA VAL A 106 4.97 -1.15 -11.24
C VAL A 106 5.95 -2.27 -10.86
N VAL A 107 7.00 -1.96 -10.10
CA VAL A 107 8.00 -2.99 -9.69
C VAL A 107 7.36 -4.11 -8.86
N GLY A 108 6.33 -3.78 -8.09
CA GLY A 108 5.60 -4.76 -7.27
C GLY A 108 4.53 -5.56 -8.02
N LEU A 109 4.23 -5.25 -9.29
CA LEU A 109 3.09 -5.82 -10.01
C LEU A 109 3.17 -7.34 -10.14
N GLU A 110 4.28 -7.86 -10.67
CA GLU A 110 4.45 -9.31 -10.91
C GLU A 110 4.41 -10.09 -9.59
N ALA A 111 5.09 -9.60 -8.56
CA ALA A 111 5.12 -10.24 -7.26
C ALA A 111 3.74 -10.22 -6.57
N THR A 112 3.00 -9.09 -6.68
CA THR A 112 1.63 -8.99 -6.16
C THR A 112 0.68 -9.93 -6.90
N TYR A 113 0.78 -9.99 -8.23
CA TYR A 113 0.00 -10.92 -9.04
C TYR A 113 0.32 -12.39 -8.68
N ALA A 114 1.60 -12.73 -8.47
CA ALA A 114 2.01 -14.06 -8.05
C ALA A 114 1.45 -14.42 -6.65
N ALA A 115 1.46 -13.46 -5.71
CA ALA A 115 0.85 -13.65 -4.39
C ALA A 115 -0.65 -13.97 -4.49
N VAL A 116 -1.39 -13.20 -5.29
CA VAL A 116 -2.82 -13.43 -5.54
C VAL A 116 -3.04 -14.83 -6.13
N ARG A 117 -2.28 -15.22 -7.14
CA ARG A 117 -2.37 -16.55 -7.75
C ARG A 117 -2.00 -17.69 -6.81
N ALA A 118 -1.14 -17.42 -5.84
CA ALA A 118 -0.79 -18.36 -4.77
C ALA A 118 -1.83 -18.42 -3.64
N GLY A 119 -2.96 -17.74 -3.78
CA GLY A 119 -4.03 -17.75 -2.78
C GLY A 119 -3.72 -16.93 -1.52
N LYS A 120 -2.74 -16.00 -1.58
CA LYS A 120 -2.37 -15.16 -0.44
C LYS A 120 -3.31 -13.95 -0.36
N GLN A 121 -3.77 -13.61 0.84
CA GLN A 121 -4.45 -12.33 1.09
C GLN A 121 -3.48 -11.18 0.81
N VAL A 122 -3.92 -10.14 0.12
CA VAL A 122 -3.05 -9.01 -0.22
C VAL A 122 -3.56 -7.73 0.44
N ALA A 123 -2.74 -7.12 1.30
CA ALA A 123 -2.91 -5.76 1.79
C ALA A 123 -2.24 -4.81 0.77
N LEU A 124 -3.06 -4.21 -0.11
CA LEU A 124 -2.59 -3.45 -1.27
C LEU A 124 -2.41 -1.97 -0.91
N SER A 125 -1.17 -1.51 -0.93
CA SER A 125 -0.81 -0.09 -0.80
C SER A 125 -0.33 0.51 -2.12
N ASN A 126 0.09 -0.34 -3.06
CA ASN A 126 0.62 0.06 -4.35
C ASN A 126 -0.51 0.14 -5.38
N LYS A 127 -1.13 1.32 -5.49
CA LYS A 127 -2.25 1.57 -6.42
C LYS A 127 -1.89 1.36 -7.89
N GLU A 128 -0.62 1.55 -8.24
CA GLU A 128 -0.14 1.41 -9.62
C GLU A 128 -0.33 -0.02 -10.15
N VAL A 129 -0.44 -1.01 -9.27
CA VAL A 129 -0.78 -2.40 -9.63
C VAL A 129 -2.15 -2.47 -10.32
N LEU A 130 -3.17 -1.82 -9.75
CA LEU A 130 -4.50 -1.81 -10.33
C LEU A 130 -4.65 -0.78 -11.46
N VAL A 131 -3.93 0.32 -11.40
CA VAL A 131 -3.90 1.29 -12.51
C VAL A 131 -3.32 0.67 -13.79
N ALA A 132 -2.25 -0.13 -13.66
CA ALA A 132 -1.58 -0.73 -14.80
C ALA A 132 -2.22 -2.06 -15.27
N ALA A 133 -2.80 -2.84 -14.36
CA ALA A 133 -3.23 -4.22 -14.63
C ALA A 133 -4.47 -4.64 -13.84
N GLY A 134 -5.37 -3.71 -13.51
CA GLY A 134 -6.52 -3.97 -12.65
C GLY A 134 -7.40 -5.12 -13.12
N GLU A 135 -7.74 -5.17 -14.41
CA GLU A 135 -8.53 -6.25 -15.00
C GLU A 135 -7.90 -7.62 -14.73
N ILE A 136 -6.61 -7.77 -15.01
CA ILE A 136 -5.87 -9.04 -14.89
C ILE A 136 -5.75 -9.45 -13.41
N VAL A 137 -5.40 -8.50 -12.54
CA VAL A 137 -5.20 -8.75 -11.11
C VAL A 137 -6.53 -9.11 -10.44
N MET A 138 -7.60 -8.38 -10.72
CA MET A 138 -8.92 -8.66 -10.15
C MET A 138 -9.54 -9.95 -10.70
N ALA A 139 -9.30 -10.29 -11.96
CA ALA A 139 -9.68 -11.59 -12.51
C ALA A 139 -8.97 -12.73 -11.77
N ALA A 140 -7.67 -12.62 -11.54
CA ALA A 140 -6.90 -13.60 -10.79
C ALA A 140 -7.37 -13.70 -9.32
N ALA A 141 -7.69 -12.57 -8.67
CA ALA A 141 -8.21 -12.55 -7.31
C ALA A 141 -9.54 -13.30 -7.20
N ARG A 142 -10.46 -13.06 -8.13
CA ARG A 142 -11.74 -13.81 -8.20
C ARG A 142 -11.51 -15.32 -8.40
N GLN A 143 -10.61 -15.70 -9.31
CA GLN A 143 -10.28 -17.12 -9.58
C GLN A 143 -9.66 -17.82 -8.37
N ALA A 144 -8.80 -17.12 -7.63
CA ALA A 144 -8.14 -17.65 -6.44
C ALA A 144 -9.00 -17.53 -5.16
N ASN A 145 -10.17 -16.89 -5.24
CA ASN A 145 -11.03 -16.53 -4.11
C ASN A 145 -10.25 -15.76 -3.02
N VAL A 146 -9.46 -14.78 -3.47
CA VAL A 146 -8.62 -13.92 -2.62
C VAL A 146 -9.19 -12.51 -2.63
N GLU A 147 -9.26 -11.89 -1.47
CA GLU A 147 -9.63 -10.50 -1.31
C GLU A 147 -8.38 -9.60 -1.31
N LEU A 148 -8.41 -8.52 -2.09
CA LEU A 148 -7.43 -7.44 -2.02
C LEU A 148 -7.94 -6.40 -1.03
N LEU A 149 -7.23 -6.25 0.08
CA LEU A 149 -7.58 -5.29 1.12
C LEU A 149 -6.84 -3.98 0.89
N PRO A 150 -7.54 -2.86 0.69
CA PRO A 150 -6.88 -1.59 0.46
C PRO A 150 -6.17 -1.07 1.72
N VAL A 151 -4.94 -0.59 1.52
CA VAL A 151 -4.16 0.14 2.52
C VAL A 151 -4.20 1.64 2.26
N ASP A 152 -4.42 2.07 1.01
CA ASP A 152 -4.64 3.48 0.73
C ASP A 152 -5.82 4.03 1.53
N SER A 153 -5.66 5.18 2.18
CA SER A 153 -6.59 5.67 3.21
C SER A 153 -8.01 5.86 2.69
N GLU A 154 -8.16 6.37 1.48
CA GLU A 154 -9.44 6.62 0.85
C GLU A 154 -10.18 5.32 0.52
N HIS A 155 -9.47 4.36 -0.07
CA HIS A 155 -10.05 3.06 -0.43
C HIS A 155 -10.33 2.21 0.80
N ASN A 156 -9.47 2.29 1.81
CA ASN A 156 -9.71 1.64 3.09
C ASN A 156 -10.97 2.20 3.77
N ALA A 157 -11.18 3.50 3.72
CA ALA A 157 -12.40 4.15 4.22
C ALA A 157 -13.65 3.67 3.48
N ILE A 158 -13.61 3.59 2.14
CA ILE A 158 -14.70 3.04 1.33
C ILE A 158 -14.97 1.58 1.72
N HIS A 159 -13.93 0.75 1.80
CA HIS A 159 -14.08 -0.64 2.19
C HIS A 159 -14.77 -0.81 3.55
N GLN A 160 -14.43 0.03 4.53
CA GLN A 160 -15.10 0.05 5.83
C GLN A 160 -16.58 0.46 5.72
N CYS A 161 -16.88 1.49 4.94
CA CYS A 161 -18.26 1.98 4.75
C CYS A 161 -19.13 0.96 4.00
N LEU A 162 -18.60 0.25 2.99
CA LEU A 162 -19.31 -0.77 2.23
C LEU A 162 -19.79 -1.96 3.08
N ARG A 163 -19.21 -2.17 4.25
CA ARG A 163 -19.64 -3.23 5.20
C ARG A 163 -21.02 -2.98 5.82
N ALA A 164 -21.56 -1.79 5.69
CA ALA A 164 -22.83 -1.44 6.32
C ALA A 164 -24.06 -1.79 5.48
N GLY A 165 -23.88 -2.11 4.18
CA GLY A 165 -24.96 -2.44 3.26
C GLY A 165 -24.53 -3.43 2.20
N ARG A 166 -25.46 -3.73 1.29
CA ARG A 166 -25.15 -4.60 0.13
C ARG A 166 -24.59 -3.76 -1.00
N HIS A 167 -23.69 -4.32 -1.79
CA HIS A 167 -23.12 -3.65 -2.96
C HIS A 167 -24.19 -3.12 -3.93
N SER A 168 -25.28 -3.85 -4.12
CA SER A 168 -26.41 -3.42 -4.96
C SER A 168 -27.21 -2.22 -4.44
N GLU A 169 -26.95 -1.81 -3.20
CA GLU A 169 -27.57 -0.63 -2.56
C GLU A 169 -26.67 0.60 -2.63
N VAL A 170 -25.47 0.47 -3.20
CA VAL A 170 -24.54 1.59 -3.34
C VAL A 170 -24.92 2.42 -4.56
N GLU A 171 -25.20 3.70 -4.35
CA GLU A 171 -25.44 4.68 -5.42
C GLU A 171 -24.11 5.16 -6.01
N ARG A 172 -23.19 5.61 -5.13
CA ARG A 172 -21.85 6.07 -5.55
C ARG A 172 -20.82 6.04 -4.43
N LEU A 173 -19.57 6.05 -4.83
CA LEU A 173 -18.41 6.28 -3.96
C LEU A 173 -18.00 7.74 -4.02
N ILE A 174 -17.59 8.32 -2.90
CA ILE A 174 -17.13 9.71 -2.81
C ILE A 174 -15.73 9.72 -2.22
N LEU A 175 -14.74 9.83 -3.10
CA LEU A 175 -13.33 9.95 -2.71
C LEU A 175 -13.04 11.37 -2.22
N THR A 176 -12.42 11.51 -1.06
CA THR A 176 -11.95 12.81 -0.61
C THR A 176 -10.51 13.07 -1.10
N ALA A 177 -10.17 14.32 -1.30
CA ALA A 177 -8.82 14.75 -1.68
C ALA A 177 -8.41 15.98 -0.87
N SER A 178 -7.15 16.03 -0.41
CA SER A 178 -6.62 17.27 0.21
C SER A 178 -6.57 18.46 -0.76
N GLY A 179 -6.49 18.16 -2.06
CA GLY A 179 -6.28 19.12 -3.13
C GLY A 179 -4.82 19.50 -3.33
N GLY A 180 -3.92 19.04 -2.46
CA GLY A 180 -2.48 19.29 -2.55
C GLY A 180 -2.06 20.76 -2.27
N PRO A 181 -0.75 21.06 -2.36
CA PRO A 181 -0.24 22.41 -2.13
C PRO A 181 -0.73 23.42 -3.17
N PHE A 182 -0.99 22.99 -4.40
CA PHE A 182 -1.37 23.88 -5.49
C PHE A 182 -2.88 24.12 -5.66
N ARG A 183 -3.72 23.61 -4.75
CA ARG A 183 -5.20 23.70 -4.89
C ARG A 183 -5.76 25.13 -5.03
N LYS A 184 -5.02 26.14 -4.59
CA LYS A 184 -5.39 27.56 -4.70
C LYS A 184 -4.50 28.34 -5.67
N THR A 185 -3.50 27.69 -6.28
CA THR A 185 -2.57 28.34 -7.19
C THR A 185 -3.20 28.53 -8.56
N PRO A 186 -3.27 29.75 -9.11
CA PRO A 186 -3.75 29.98 -10.45
C PRO A 186 -2.98 29.16 -11.50
N LEU A 187 -3.67 28.63 -12.51
CA LEU A 187 -3.05 27.79 -13.53
C LEU A 187 -1.84 28.46 -14.22
N ALA A 188 -1.93 29.79 -14.45
CA ALA A 188 -0.85 30.54 -15.07
C ALA A 188 0.46 30.56 -14.23
N GLU A 189 0.34 30.43 -12.90
CA GLU A 189 1.49 30.42 -11.99
C GLU A 189 2.09 29.00 -11.86
N MET A 190 1.35 27.96 -12.19
CA MET A 190 1.82 26.59 -12.07
C MET A 190 2.99 26.25 -13.01
N ALA A 191 3.14 27.00 -14.12
CA ALA A 191 4.26 26.82 -15.05
C ALA A 191 5.62 27.12 -14.41
N SER A 192 5.65 27.91 -13.33
CA SER A 192 6.86 28.28 -12.58
C SER A 192 7.02 27.51 -11.25
N ALA A 193 6.17 26.51 -11.00
CA ALA A 193 6.21 25.73 -9.78
C ALA A 193 7.54 24.96 -9.65
N THR A 194 8.13 25.00 -8.45
CA THR A 194 9.37 24.27 -8.16
C THR A 194 9.09 22.89 -7.53
N PRO A 195 10.04 21.95 -7.61
CA PRO A 195 9.92 20.66 -6.91
C PRO A 195 9.70 20.81 -5.40
N GLU A 196 10.33 21.80 -4.76
CA GLU A 196 10.21 22.06 -3.33
C GLU A 196 8.78 22.48 -2.98
N GLN A 197 8.16 23.33 -3.80
CA GLN A 197 6.76 23.72 -3.63
C GLN A 197 5.82 22.55 -3.80
N ALA A 198 6.07 21.67 -4.79
CA ALA A 198 5.29 20.45 -4.99
C ALA A 198 5.43 19.45 -3.83
N LEU A 199 6.61 19.41 -3.19
CA LEU A 199 6.87 18.55 -2.03
C LEU A 199 6.30 19.09 -0.70
N ALA A 200 5.80 20.32 -0.66
CA ALA A 200 5.25 20.95 0.55
C ALA A 200 3.78 20.58 0.78
N HIS A 201 3.48 19.27 0.96
CA HIS A 201 2.12 18.83 1.21
C HIS A 201 1.59 19.35 2.56
N PRO A 202 0.37 19.92 2.63
CA PRO A 202 -0.11 20.62 3.82
C PRO A 202 -0.39 19.72 5.02
N ASN A 203 -0.84 18.48 4.83
CA ASN A 203 -1.37 17.62 5.89
C ASN A 203 -0.61 16.31 6.06
N TRP A 204 -0.13 15.71 4.97
CA TRP A 204 0.49 14.39 4.98
C TRP A 204 2.01 14.47 4.87
N ARG A 205 2.70 13.64 5.64
CA ARG A 205 4.14 13.36 5.46
C ARG A 205 4.30 12.04 4.72
N MET A 206 4.59 12.11 3.43
CA MET A 206 4.61 10.95 2.53
C MET A 206 5.97 10.81 1.84
N GLY A 207 6.15 9.70 1.11
CA GLY A 207 7.28 9.53 0.20
C GLY A 207 7.27 10.59 -0.92
N ARG A 208 8.46 10.91 -1.47
CA ARG A 208 8.63 11.99 -2.47
C ARG A 208 7.72 11.82 -3.68
N ARG A 209 7.59 10.60 -4.22
CA ARG A 209 6.80 10.32 -5.42
C ARG A 209 5.32 10.66 -5.21
N ILE A 210 4.67 10.02 -4.25
CA ILE A 210 3.25 10.28 -3.97
C ILE A 210 2.98 11.73 -3.57
N THR A 211 3.96 12.42 -2.95
CA THR A 211 3.84 13.83 -2.63
C THR A 211 3.78 14.69 -3.90
N ILE A 212 4.60 14.38 -4.91
CA ILE A 212 4.53 15.03 -6.23
C ILE A 212 3.22 14.71 -6.93
N ASP A 213 2.81 13.43 -6.96
CA ASP A 213 1.56 13.00 -7.62
C ASP A 213 0.32 13.66 -6.98
N SER A 214 0.37 13.95 -5.68
CA SER A 214 -0.68 14.65 -4.92
C SER A 214 -0.54 16.17 -4.90
N ALA A 215 0.51 16.73 -5.51
CA ALA A 215 0.68 18.18 -5.63
C ALA A 215 -0.43 18.82 -6.49
N THR A 216 -0.98 18.03 -7.40
CA THR A 216 -2.22 18.28 -8.14
C THR A 216 -3.20 17.12 -7.86
N LEU A 217 -4.07 16.76 -8.80
CA LEU A 217 -5.02 15.67 -8.67
C LEU A 217 -4.60 14.38 -9.42
N VAL A 218 -3.33 14.24 -9.84
CA VAL A 218 -2.86 13.03 -10.55
C VAL A 218 -2.99 11.79 -9.66
N ASN A 219 -2.56 11.89 -8.40
CA ASN A 219 -2.76 10.82 -7.44
C ASN A 219 -4.25 10.44 -7.29
N LYS A 220 -5.13 11.42 -7.25
CA LYS A 220 -6.58 11.17 -7.15
C LYS A 220 -7.15 10.51 -8.40
N GLY A 221 -6.61 10.84 -9.58
CA GLY A 221 -6.94 10.12 -10.83
C GLY A 221 -6.56 8.63 -10.76
N PHE A 222 -5.40 8.30 -10.22
CA PHE A 222 -5.02 6.89 -9.98
C PHE A 222 -5.97 6.23 -8.98
N GLU A 223 -6.38 6.94 -7.95
CA GLU A 223 -7.30 6.42 -6.93
C GLU A 223 -8.72 6.17 -7.49
N VAL A 224 -9.20 6.97 -8.43
CA VAL A 224 -10.46 6.71 -9.14
C VAL A 224 -10.36 5.39 -9.92
N ILE A 225 -9.24 5.15 -10.64
CA ILE A 225 -9.02 3.92 -11.37
C ILE A 225 -8.90 2.72 -10.41
N GLU A 226 -8.20 2.89 -9.30
CA GLU A 226 -8.09 1.86 -8.27
C GLU A 226 -9.47 1.51 -7.66
N ALA A 227 -10.28 2.51 -7.33
CA ALA A 227 -11.62 2.32 -6.78
C ALA A 227 -12.55 1.59 -7.76
N HIS A 228 -12.46 1.92 -9.05
CA HIS A 228 -13.19 1.20 -10.10
C HIS A 228 -12.91 -0.31 -10.05
N TRP A 229 -11.63 -0.68 -10.00
CA TRP A 229 -11.25 -2.10 -9.99
C TRP A 229 -11.54 -2.80 -8.65
N LEU A 230 -11.21 -2.16 -7.52
CA LEU A 230 -11.37 -2.77 -6.19
C LEU A 230 -12.83 -3.02 -5.84
N PHE A 231 -13.70 -2.08 -6.18
CA PHE A 231 -15.09 -2.09 -5.71
C PHE A 231 -16.09 -2.41 -6.82
N ASP A 232 -15.62 -2.75 -8.02
CA ASP A 232 -16.47 -3.06 -9.19
C ASP A 232 -17.53 -1.96 -9.46
N MET A 233 -17.12 -0.70 -9.33
CA MET A 233 -17.96 0.48 -9.53
C MET A 233 -17.66 1.12 -10.88
N ARG A 234 -18.69 1.56 -11.60
CA ARG A 234 -18.48 2.28 -12.85
C ARG A 234 -17.84 3.65 -12.59
N PRO A 235 -17.04 4.21 -13.54
CA PRO A 235 -16.41 5.53 -13.36
C PRO A 235 -17.42 6.67 -13.07
N ASP A 236 -18.63 6.59 -13.60
CA ASP A 236 -19.71 7.57 -13.37
C ASP A 236 -20.35 7.45 -11.97
N GLN A 237 -20.00 6.44 -11.21
CA GLN A 237 -20.40 6.24 -9.81
C GLN A 237 -19.29 6.59 -8.83
N ILE A 238 -18.18 7.20 -9.28
CA ILE A 238 -17.04 7.56 -8.42
C ILE A 238 -16.84 9.08 -8.49
N ASP A 239 -17.23 9.76 -7.44
CA ASP A 239 -17.05 11.20 -7.30
C ASP A 239 -15.81 11.57 -6.50
N VAL A 240 -15.31 12.80 -6.71
CA VAL A 240 -14.17 13.35 -5.98
C VAL A 240 -14.57 14.67 -5.33
N VAL A 241 -14.31 14.79 -4.01
CA VAL A 241 -14.57 16.01 -3.24
C VAL A 241 -13.29 16.52 -2.61
N ILE A 242 -13.01 17.81 -2.78
CA ILE A 242 -11.86 18.44 -2.12
C ILE A 242 -12.20 18.71 -0.65
N HIS A 243 -11.47 18.04 0.23
CA HIS A 243 -11.59 18.13 1.69
C HIS A 243 -10.20 18.45 2.30
N PRO A 244 -9.85 19.73 2.41
CA PRO A 244 -8.50 20.16 2.80
C PRO A 244 -8.06 19.71 4.20
N GLN A 245 -9.00 19.46 5.09
CA GLN A 245 -8.74 19.02 6.47
C GLN A 245 -8.29 17.56 6.54
N SER A 246 -8.63 16.74 5.53
CA SER A 246 -8.33 15.32 5.46
C SER A 246 -8.76 14.50 6.70
N THR A 247 -9.81 14.95 7.39
CA THR A 247 -10.37 14.22 8.55
C THR A 247 -11.34 13.14 8.10
N ILE A 248 -12.13 13.41 7.04
CA ILE A 248 -12.95 12.42 6.35
C ILE A 248 -12.08 11.79 5.27
N HIS A 249 -11.89 10.47 5.33
CA HIS A 249 -11.04 9.79 4.38
C HIS A 249 -11.75 9.38 3.11
N SER A 250 -13.03 8.99 3.17
CA SER A 250 -13.96 8.83 2.03
C SER A 250 -15.36 8.52 2.54
N MET A 251 -16.33 8.46 1.60
CA MET A 251 -17.73 8.23 1.91
C MET A 251 -18.37 7.30 0.87
N VAL A 252 -19.46 6.65 1.27
CA VAL A 252 -20.32 5.85 0.40
C VAL A 252 -21.74 6.36 0.52
N GLU A 253 -22.37 6.72 -0.60
CA GLU A 253 -23.78 7.07 -0.68
C GLU A 253 -24.59 5.86 -1.13
N TYR A 254 -25.70 5.63 -0.46
CA TYR A 254 -26.61 4.52 -0.71
C TYR A 254 -27.87 5.03 -1.42
N VAL A 255 -28.60 4.12 -2.08
CA VAL A 255 -29.79 4.44 -2.89
C VAL A 255 -30.95 5.07 -2.11
N ASP A 256 -30.94 4.96 -0.78
CA ASP A 256 -31.90 5.63 0.10
C ASP A 256 -31.49 7.06 0.47
N GLY A 257 -30.36 7.55 -0.07
CA GLY A 257 -29.80 8.87 0.19
C GLY A 257 -28.94 8.94 1.47
N SER A 258 -28.77 7.84 2.22
CA SER A 258 -27.86 7.83 3.36
C SER A 258 -26.40 7.87 2.91
N ILE A 259 -25.56 8.60 3.66
CA ILE A 259 -24.12 8.68 3.41
C ILE A 259 -23.37 8.19 4.63
N LEU A 260 -22.53 7.18 4.43
CA LEU A 260 -21.60 6.72 5.46
C LEU A 260 -20.21 7.26 5.18
N ALA A 261 -19.54 7.72 6.22
CA ALA A 261 -18.19 8.30 6.15
C ALA A 261 -17.28 7.65 7.18
N GLN A 262 -16.05 7.35 6.77
CA GLN A 262 -15.00 6.96 7.69
C GLN A 262 -14.14 8.20 8.03
N LEU A 263 -13.94 8.44 9.30
CA LEU A 263 -13.17 9.57 9.83
C LEU A 263 -11.99 9.06 10.65
N GLY A 264 -10.86 9.76 10.57
CA GLY A 264 -9.69 9.43 11.36
C GLY A 264 -8.56 10.45 11.23
N PRO A 265 -7.50 10.32 12.03
CA PRO A 265 -6.28 11.09 11.85
C PRO A 265 -5.55 10.68 10.57
N THR A 266 -4.66 11.55 10.08
CA THR A 266 -3.79 11.30 8.92
C THR A 266 -2.62 10.38 9.32
N ASP A 267 -2.94 9.12 9.62
CA ASP A 267 -2.00 8.10 10.09
C ASP A 267 -2.22 6.76 9.39
N MET A 268 -1.27 6.36 8.55
CA MET A 268 -1.36 5.13 7.76
C MET A 268 -1.33 3.84 8.59
N ARG A 269 -0.96 3.90 9.88
CA ARG A 269 -1.04 2.72 10.76
C ARG A 269 -2.47 2.23 10.95
N MET A 270 -3.47 3.12 10.87
CA MET A 270 -4.88 2.74 10.96
C MET A 270 -5.34 1.85 9.80
N PRO A 271 -5.23 2.25 8.53
CA PRO A 271 -5.64 1.40 7.43
C PRO A 271 -4.75 0.14 7.29
N ILE A 272 -3.46 0.23 7.65
CA ILE A 272 -2.59 -0.95 7.71
C ILE A 272 -3.09 -1.95 8.75
N GLN A 273 -3.36 -1.49 9.98
CA GLN A 273 -3.91 -2.34 11.03
C GLN A 273 -5.22 -2.98 10.61
N TYR A 274 -6.13 -2.21 10.02
CA TYR A 274 -7.40 -2.71 9.51
C TYR A 274 -7.16 -3.85 8.51
N ALA A 275 -6.32 -3.64 7.49
CA ALA A 275 -6.05 -4.64 6.46
C ALA A 275 -5.39 -5.91 7.02
N LEU A 276 -4.54 -5.79 8.05
CA LEU A 276 -3.88 -6.94 8.67
C LEU A 276 -4.81 -7.74 9.61
N THR A 277 -5.80 -7.09 10.21
CA THR A 277 -6.69 -7.71 11.20
C THR A 277 -8.04 -8.16 10.64
N TYR A 278 -8.34 -7.74 9.43
CA TYR A 278 -9.55 -8.13 8.70
C TYR A 278 -9.48 -9.61 8.27
#